data_2574e178875c567da168b2d8eb64ef46
#
_entry.id   2574e178875c567da168b2d8eb64ef46
#
_cell.length_a   1.000
_cell.length_b   1.000
_cell.length_c   1.000
_cell.angle_alpha   90.00
_cell.angle_beta   90.00
_cell.angle_gamma   90.00
#
_symmetry.space_group_name_H-M   'P 1'
#
loop_
_entity.id
_entity.type
_entity.pdbx_description
1 polymer ?
#
loop_
_entity_poly.entity_id
_entity_poly.type
_entity_poly.pdbx_seq_one_letter_code
_entity_poly.pdbx_strand_id
1 'polypeptide(L)'
;STFRKGWYVRAAKKWGKKVILHIHGAEYMIFYDKSNKKKKICSILNAADRVVALSNEWKHRFDETFGLTNCVVLENGIDMERLQPAITSYQEHPHTFVSLGRLGERKGTYDLITAIEQAKTEVPDIKCYLAGDGEIEKCKDLIKQKKLDNNIIVVGWADFDKKLELLRKSSVLVLPSYNEGLPMAILEGMACGKAIISTTIGAIPEVVKVENGILIQPGDTIALADALRKYCRDEKAVEMAGSANRNLIKRNYSMDVMHQKLARYYIGVMQE
;
A
#
# COMPACT_ATOMS: atom_id res chain seq x y z
N SER A 1 -15.16 -10.07 12.92
CA SER A 1 -14.45 -11.17 13.63
C SER A 1 -14.52 -12.44 12.78
N THR A 2 -13.39 -13.15 12.65
CA THR A 2 -13.24 -14.40 11.88
C THR A 2 -14.25 -15.47 12.33
N PHE A 3 -14.53 -15.57 13.62
CA PHE A 3 -15.47 -16.57 14.15
C PHE A 3 -16.92 -16.32 13.71
N ARG A 4 -17.34 -15.05 13.61
CA ARG A 4 -18.66 -14.70 13.06
C ARG A 4 -18.74 -15.08 11.58
N LYS A 5 -17.70 -14.78 10.79
CA LYS A 5 -17.60 -15.20 9.37
C LYS A 5 -17.63 -16.73 9.25
N GLY A 6 -16.96 -17.46 10.15
CA GLY A 6 -16.96 -18.91 10.20
C GLY A 6 -18.35 -19.53 10.42
N TRP A 7 -19.24 -18.84 11.14
CA TRP A 7 -20.65 -19.27 11.25
C TRP A 7 -21.38 -19.16 9.89
N TYR A 8 -21.20 -18.03 9.18
CA TYR A 8 -21.78 -17.85 7.84
C TYR A 8 -21.25 -18.87 6.83
N VAL A 9 -19.93 -19.15 6.86
CA VAL A 9 -19.34 -20.20 6.00
C VAL A 9 -20.04 -21.54 6.21
N ARG A 10 -20.17 -21.97 7.46
CA ARG A 10 -20.82 -23.26 7.79
C ARG A 10 -22.30 -23.28 7.40
N ALA A 11 -23.03 -22.21 7.67
CA ALA A 11 -24.44 -22.10 7.29
C ALA A 11 -24.60 -22.17 5.76
N ALA A 12 -23.81 -21.43 5.01
CA ALA A 12 -23.82 -21.46 3.55
C ALA A 12 -23.50 -22.85 2.99
N LYS A 13 -22.46 -23.51 3.51
CA LYS A 13 -22.11 -24.88 3.11
C LYS A 13 -23.22 -25.89 3.44
N LYS A 14 -23.88 -25.76 4.60
CA LYS A 14 -25.04 -26.61 4.96
C LYS A 14 -26.19 -26.45 3.97
N TRP A 15 -26.33 -25.26 3.37
CA TRP A 15 -27.37 -25.00 2.34
C TRP A 15 -26.89 -25.26 0.91
N GLY A 16 -25.75 -25.99 0.75
CA GLY A 16 -25.17 -26.31 -0.55
C GLY A 16 -24.65 -25.11 -1.34
N LYS A 17 -24.38 -23.97 -0.65
CA LYS A 17 -23.89 -22.75 -1.30
C LYS A 17 -22.37 -22.76 -1.40
N LYS A 18 -21.86 -22.20 -2.48
CA LYS A 18 -20.43 -21.95 -2.66
C LYS A 18 -20.00 -20.73 -1.85
N VAL A 19 -18.77 -20.76 -1.35
CA VAL A 19 -18.23 -19.72 -0.46
C VAL A 19 -16.85 -19.30 -0.92
N ILE A 20 -16.68 -17.99 -1.18
CA ILE A 20 -15.38 -17.36 -1.42
C ILE A 20 -15.09 -16.42 -0.24
N LEU A 21 -13.94 -16.60 0.42
CA LEU A 21 -13.49 -15.77 1.52
C LEU A 21 -12.36 -14.85 1.06
N HIS A 22 -12.54 -13.54 1.24
CA HIS A 22 -11.49 -12.55 0.98
C HIS A 22 -10.78 -12.13 2.27
N ILE A 23 -9.45 -12.15 2.28
CA ILE A 23 -8.60 -11.70 3.39
C ILE A 23 -7.80 -10.48 2.91
N HIS A 24 -8.16 -9.29 3.43
CA HIS A 24 -7.58 -8.02 2.99
C HIS A 24 -6.54 -7.41 3.94
N GLY A 25 -6.37 -7.93 5.13
CA GLY A 25 -5.55 -7.26 6.15
C GLY A 25 -4.27 -8.02 6.50
N ALA A 26 -3.13 -7.33 6.46
CA ALA A 26 -1.85 -7.84 6.99
C ALA A 26 -1.96 -8.22 8.49
N GLU A 27 -2.85 -7.56 9.23
CA GLU A 27 -3.14 -7.84 10.64
C GLU A 27 -3.78 -9.23 10.88
N TYR A 28 -4.22 -9.92 9.81
CA TYR A 28 -4.81 -11.25 9.94
C TYR A 28 -3.82 -12.27 10.52
N MET A 29 -2.55 -12.19 10.14
CA MET A 29 -1.50 -13.05 10.69
C MET A 29 -1.25 -12.74 12.17
N ILE A 30 -1.17 -11.47 12.55
CA ILE A 30 -1.03 -11.06 13.95
C ILE A 30 -2.21 -11.57 14.79
N PHE A 31 -3.43 -11.49 14.25
CA PHE A 31 -4.61 -12.05 14.90
C PHE A 31 -4.51 -13.57 15.07
N TYR A 32 -4.05 -14.28 14.03
CA TYR A 32 -3.85 -15.73 14.09
C TYR A 32 -2.81 -16.12 15.12
N ASP A 33 -1.65 -15.45 15.14
CA ASP A 33 -0.55 -15.75 16.05
C ASP A 33 -0.95 -15.58 17.52
N LYS A 34 -1.72 -14.54 17.81
CA LYS A 34 -2.27 -14.25 19.17
C LYS A 34 -3.46 -15.13 19.56
N SER A 35 -3.99 -15.93 18.63
CA SER A 35 -5.22 -16.71 18.88
C SER A 35 -4.93 -18.07 19.49
N ASN A 36 -5.62 -18.40 20.59
CA ASN A 36 -5.64 -19.75 21.16
C ASN A 36 -6.52 -20.73 20.38
N LYS A 37 -7.18 -20.28 19.28
CA LYS A 37 -8.13 -21.08 18.49
C LYS A 37 -7.62 -21.33 17.07
N LYS A 38 -6.32 -21.53 16.89
CA LYS A 38 -5.65 -21.70 15.59
C LYS A 38 -6.30 -22.79 14.73
N LYS A 39 -6.52 -23.98 15.28
CA LYS A 39 -7.20 -25.10 14.58
C LYS A 39 -8.59 -24.72 14.05
N LYS A 40 -9.36 -23.93 14.82
CA LYS A 40 -10.68 -23.48 14.39
C LYS A 40 -10.60 -22.46 13.26
N ILE A 41 -9.59 -21.57 13.26
CA ILE A 41 -9.35 -20.62 12.17
C ILE A 41 -9.01 -21.38 10.89
N CYS A 42 -8.06 -22.32 10.92
CA CYS A 42 -7.72 -23.15 9.77
C CYS A 42 -8.94 -23.92 9.24
N SER A 43 -9.75 -24.54 10.13
CA SER A 43 -10.98 -25.24 9.74
C SER A 43 -12.01 -24.32 9.04
N ILE A 44 -12.11 -23.04 9.44
CA ILE A 44 -13.01 -22.08 8.79
C ILE A 44 -12.52 -21.75 7.38
N LEU A 45 -11.21 -21.50 7.21
CA LEU A 45 -10.62 -21.15 5.91
C LEU A 45 -10.69 -22.32 4.94
N ASN A 46 -10.35 -23.54 5.40
CA ASN A 46 -10.41 -24.75 4.58
C ASN A 46 -11.86 -25.19 4.24
N ALA A 47 -12.87 -24.70 4.94
CA ALA A 47 -14.27 -24.98 4.61
C ALA A 47 -14.79 -24.12 3.45
N ALA A 48 -14.12 -23.05 3.07
CA ALA A 48 -14.49 -22.25 1.89
C ALA A 48 -14.09 -22.96 0.58
N ASP A 49 -14.80 -22.69 -0.50
CA ASP A 49 -14.44 -23.20 -1.83
C ASP A 49 -13.21 -22.49 -2.37
N ARG A 50 -13.06 -21.19 -2.06
CA ARG A 50 -11.84 -20.41 -2.34
C ARG A 50 -11.52 -19.45 -1.20
N VAL A 51 -10.25 -19.27 -0.95
CA VAL A 51 -9.70 -18.19 -0.11
C VAL A 51 -8.93 -17.24 -1.01
N VAL A 52 -9.23 -15.94 -0.93
CA VAL A 52 -8.59 -14.92 -1.76
C VAL A 52 -7.56 -14.18 -0.93
N ALA A 53 -6.32 -14.18 -1.40
CA ALA A 53 -5.20 -13.37 -0.93
C ALA A 53 -4.96 -12.19 -1.87
N LEU A 54 -4.36 -11.10 -1.37
CA LEU A 54 -4.11 -9.88 -2.16
C LEU A 54 -2.84 -9.93 -3.02
N SER A 55 -1.99 -10.97 -2.84
CA SER A 55 -0.73 -11.12 -3.57
C SER A 55 -0.21 -12.56 -3.50
N ASN A 56 0.82 -12.86 -4.30
CA ASN A 56 1.46 -14.17 -4.28
C ASN A 56 2.17 -14.43 -2.94
N GLU A 57 2.83 -13.43 -2.38
CA GLU A 57 3.46 -13.51 -1.05
C GLU A 57 2.43 -13.89 0.02
N TRP A 58 1.27 -13.20 0.05
CA TRP A 58 0.21 -13.51 1.00
C TRP A 58 -0.43 -14.86 0.75
N LYS A 59 -0.59 -15.27 -0.52
CA LYS A 59 -1.06 -16.62 -0.86
C LYS A 59 -0.11 -17.67 -0.28
N HIS A 60 1.18 -17.54 -0.55
CA HIS A 60 2.20 -18.48 -0.06
C HIS A 60 2.18 -18.58 1.47
N ARG A 61 2.18 -17.46 2.18
CA ARG A 61 2.07 -17.44 3.65
C ARG A 61 0.79 -18.08 4.16
N PHE A 62 -0.33 -17.90 3.49
CA PHE A 62 -1.60 -18.52 3.90
C PHE A 62 -1.60 -20.01 3.62
N ASP A 63 -1.07 -20.46 2.48
CA ASP A 63 -0.93 -21.88 2.15
C ASP A 63 -0.08 -22.60 3.19
N GLU A 64 1.07 -22.06 3.55
CA GLU A 64 1.95 -22.62 4.57
C GLU A 64 1.35 -22.59 5.98
N THR A 65 0.80 -21.44 6.39
CA THR A 65 0.33 -21.25 7.78
C THR A 65 -0.97 -21.99 8.06
N PHE A 66 -1.89 -22.00 7.09
CA PHE A 66 -3.24 -22.55 7.28
C PHE A 66 -3.44 -23.91 6.59
N GLY A 67 -2.46 -24.40 5.83
CA GLY A 67 -2.56 -25.62 5.04
C GLY A 67 -3.62 -25.51 3.95
N LEU A 68 -3.70 -24.36 3.26
CA LEU A 68 -4.70 -24.12 2.21
C LEU A 68 -4.26 -24.76 0.89
N THR A 69 -5.22 -25.39 0.20
CA THR A 69 -5.05 -25.88 -1.18
C THR A 69 -5.95 -25.15 -2.18
N ASN A 70 -6.78 -24.24 -1.66
CA ASN A 70 -7.83 -23.51 -2.37
C ASN A 70 -7.58 -21.98 -2.38
N CYS A 71 -6.37 -21.52 -2.05
CA CYS A 71 -6.03 -20.11 -2.03
C CYS A 71 -5.70 -19.59 -3.44
N VAL A 72 -6.30 -18.49 -3.82
CA VAL A 72 -6.10 -17.79 -5.10
C VAL A 72 -5.72 -16.32 -4.87
N VAL A 73 -5.08 -15.70 -5.86
CA VAL A 73 -4.65 -14.31 -5.77
C VAL A 73 -5.63 -13.41 -6.53
N LEU A 74 -6.16 -12.41 -5.83
CA LEU A 74 -6.92 -11.32 -6.42
C LEU A 74 -6.45 -10.01 -5.79
N GLU A 75 -5.69 -9.27 -6.53
CA GLU A 75 -5.15 -7.97 -6.13
C GLU A 75 -6.27 -6.91 -6.10
N ASN A 76 -6.05 -5.84 -5.33
CA ASN A 76 -6.98 -4.71 -5.30
C ASN A 76 -7.01 -4.00 -6.66
N GLY A 77 -8.21 -3.70 -7.14
CA GLY A 77 -8.43 -2.93 -8.37
C GLY A 77 -8.36 -1.42 -8.12
N ILE A 78 -7.80 -0.70 -9.07
CA ILE A 78 -7.68 0.76 -9.06
C ILE A 78 -8.59 1.35 -10.14
N ASP A 79 -9.43 2.31 -9.74
CA ASP A 79 -10.22 3.13 -10.64
C ASP A 79 -9.32 4.22 -11.25
N MET A 80 -8.83 3.93 -12.46
CA MET A 80 -7.90 4.78 -13.19
C MET A 80 -8.54 6.10 -13.64
N GLU A 81 -9.83 6.08 -14.00
CA GLU A 81 -10.54 7.26 -14.47
C GLU A 81 -10.69 8.29 -13.34
N ARG A 82 -11.06 7.80 -12.17
CA ARG A 82 -11.23 8.62 -10.99
C ARG A 82 -9.94 9.28 -10.51
N LEU A 83 -8.78 8.68 -10.78
CA LEU A 83 -7.46 9.19 -10.41
C LEU A 83 -6.81 10.06 -11.48
N GLN A 84 -7.36 10.10 -12.70
CA GLN A 84 -6.80 10.85 -13.82
C GLN A 84 -6.51 12.35 -13.50
N PRO A 85 -7.36 13.07 -12.74
CA PRO A 85 -7.10 14.48 -12.42
C PRO A 85 -5.84 14.74 -11.59
N ALA A 86 -5.25 13.70 -10.97
CA ALA A 86 -4.03 13.82 -10.17
C ALA A 86 -2.72 13.55 -10.96
N ILE A 87 -2.83 13.33 -12.28
CA ILE A 87 -1.66 13.11 -13.14
C ILE A 87 -1.04 14.46 -13.50
N THR A 88 0.24 14.63 -13.17
CA THR A 88 1.02 15.84 -13.43
C THR A 88 2.44 15.49 -13.82
N SER A 89 3.17 16.42 -14.46
CA SER A 89 4.60 16.27 -14.71
C SER A 89 5.42 16.57 -13.45
N TYR A 90 6.67 16.12 -13.45
CA TYR A 90 7.62 16.46 -12.38
C TYR A 90 7.89 17.96 -12.31
N GLN A 91 8.00 18.64 -13.45
CA GLN A 91 8.33 20.06 -13.54
C GLN A 91 7.32 20.97 -12.86
N GLU A 92 6.06 20.54 -12.74
CA GLU A 92 5.02 21.31 -12.05
C GLU A 92 5.26 21.32 -10.51
N HIS A 93 5.80 20.22 -9.98
CA HIS A 93 5.98 20.03 -8.53
C HIS A 93 7.32 19.30 -8.22
N PRO A 94 8.47 19.92 -8.58
CA PRO A 94 9.78 19.34 -8.27
C PRO A 94 9.98 19.26 -6.75
N HIS A 95 10.81 18.31 -6.30
CA HIS A 95 11.21 18.09 -4.91
C HIS A 95 10.02 17.92 -3.94
N THR A 96 8.82 17.54 -4.46
CA THR A 96 7.60 17.45 -3.65
C THR A 96 7.15 16.00 -3.50
N PHE A 97 7.03 15.59 -2.25
CA PHE A 97 6.69 14.24 -1.82
C PHE A 97 5.33 14.22 -1.13
N VAL A 98 4.67 13.06 -1.15
CA VAL A 98 3.45 12.82 -0.38
C VAL A 98 3.51 11.47 0.32
N SER A 99 3.08 11.43 1.58
CA SER A 99 2.84 10.21 2.33
C SER A 99 1.37 10.13 2.72
N LEU A 100 0.71 9.03 2.33
CA LEU A 100 -0.72 8.81 2.52
C LEU A 100 -0.97 7.62 3.44
N GLY A 101 -1.66 7.84 4.54
CA GLY A 101 -2.05 6.80 5.48
C GLY A 101 -1.95 7.24 6.94
N ARG A 102 -2.35 6.36 7.86
CA ARG A 102 -2.34 6.66 9.29
C ARG A 102 -0.95 7.03 9.79
N LEU A 103 -0.78 8.26 10.27
CA LEU A 103 0.50 8.77 10.75
C LEU A 103 0.94 8.07 12.05
N GLY A 104 2.20 7.69 12.14
CA GLY A 104 2.78 7.04 13.29
C GLY A 104 3.86 6.01 12.93
N GLU A 105 4.35 5.30 13.95
CA GLU A 105 5.48 4.38 13.85
C GLU A 105 5.28 3.28 12.80
N ARG A 106 4.12 2.62 12.79
CA ARG A 106 3.83 1.53 11.85
C ARG A 106 3.98 1.91 10.37
N LYS A 107 3.70 3.17 10.03
CA LYS A 107 3.83 3.70 8.66
C LYS A 107 5.19 4.37 8.40
N GLY A 108 6.11 4.33 9.37
CA GLY A 108 7.44 4.93 9.24
C GLY A 108 7.42 6.45 9.15
N THR A 109 6.37 7.10 9.71
CA THR A 109 6.22 8.56 9.62
C THR A 109 7.39 9.28 10.29
N TYR A 110 7.89 8.76 11.40
CA TYR A 110 9.02 9.36 12.13
C TYR A 110 10.34 9.18 11.40
N ASP A 111 10.51 8.05 10.72
CA ASP A 111 11.67 7.80 9.87
C ASP A 111 11.69 8.76 8.69
N LEU A 112 10.50 9.00 8.06
CA LEU A 112 10.37 9.96 6.97
C LEU A 112 10.71 11.40 7.43
N ILE A 113 10.23 11.82 8.60
CA ILE A 113 10.58 13.14 9.17
C ILE A 113 12.09 13.23 9.38
N THR A 114 12.72 12.19 9.93
CA THR A 114 14.17 12.15 10.15
C THR A 114 14.95 12.13 8.84
N ALA A 115 14.49 11.39 7.83
CA ALA A 115 15.14 11.35 6.52
C ALA A 115 15.04 12.71 5.78
N ILE A 116 13.92 13.42 5.92
CA ILE A 116 13.77 14.78 5.36
C ILE A 116 14.72 15.77 6.06
N GLU A 117 14.90 15.67 7.38
CA GLU A 117 15.92 16.47 8.09
C GLU A 117 17.32 16.27 7.50
N GLN A 118 17.70 15.01 7.23
CA GLN A 118 18.99 14.67 6.62
C GLN A 118 19.06 15.13 5.15
N ALA A 119 17.98 14.96 4.37
CA ALA A 119 17.96 15.34 2.96
C ALA A 119 17.98 16.86 2.76
N LYS A 120 17.36 17.63 3.66
CA LYS A 120 17.27 19.10 3.62
C LYS A 120 18.62 19.79 3.56
N THR A 121 19.68 19.19 4.11
CA THR A 121 21.03 19.76 4.08
C THR A 121 21.55 19.98 2.66
N GLU A 122 21.10 19.14 1.73
CA GLU A 122 21.53 19.15 0.32
C GLU A 122 20.41 19.62 -0.63
N VAL A 123 19.15 19.50 -0.21
CA VAL A 123 17.96 19.93 -0.93
C VAL A 123 17.06 20.77 0.00
N PRO A 124 17.40 22.07 0.20
CA PRO A 124 16.72 22.92 1.19
C PRO A 124 15.25 23.15 0.90
N ASP A 125 14.83 23.07 -0.36
CA ASP A 125 13.47 23.28 -0.86
C ASP A 125 12.62 21.99 -0.90
N ILE A 126 13.14 20.88 -0.39
CA ILE A 126 12.36 19.63 -0.28
C ILE A 126 11.07 19.84 0.48
N LYS A 127 9.96 19.35 -0.06
CA LYS A 127 8.63 19.43 0.55
C LYS A 127 7.98 18.05 0.68
N CYS A 128 7.27 17.83 1.77
CA CYS A 128 6.51 16.61 1.99
C CYS A 128 5.15 16.90 2.63
N TYR A 129 4.09 16.35 2.04
CA TYR A 129 2.76 16.34 2.63
C TYR A 129 2.55 15.04 3.39
N LEU A 130 2.20 15.13 4.68
CA LEU A 130 1.80 13.99 5.51
C LEU A 130 0.29 14.03 5.68
N ALA A 131 -0.42 13.09 5.06
CA ALA A 131 -1.87 13.05 5.07
C ALA A 131 -2.41 11.74 5.65
N GLY A 132 -3.25 11.86 6.66
CA GLY A 132 -3.91 10.77 7.36
C GLY A 132 -4.26 11.12 8.80
N ASP A 133 -4.99 10.24 9.44
CA ASP A 133 -5.24 10.27 10.89
C ASP A 133 -4.04 9.73 11.68
N GLY A 134 -4.19 9.56 13.00
CA GLY A 134 -3.18 8.95 13.86
C GLY A 134 -2.46 9.95 14.76
N GLU A 135 -1.14 9.86 14.84
CA GLU A 135 -0.31 10.60 15.81
C GLU A 135 0.06 12.01 15.32
N ILE A 136 -0.96 12.79 14.89
CA ILE A 136 -0.81 14.10 14.24
C ILE A 136 0.00 15.07 15.09
N GLU A 137 -0.37 15.24 16.37
CA GLU A 137 0.29 16.23 17.25
C GLU A 137 1.74 15.85 17.51
N LYS A 138 2.02 14.55 17.72
CA LYS A 138 3.39 14.06 17.88
C LYS A 138 4.26 14.31 16.63
N CYS A 139 3.66 14.17 15.44
CA CYS A 139 4.34 14.53 14.20
C CYS A 139 4.66 16.03 14.13
N LYS A 140 3.70 16.89 14.47
CA LYS A 140 3.90 18.35 14.50
C LYS A 140 4.98 18.76 15.49
N ASP A 141 4.98 18.18 16.70
CA ASP A 141 6.00 18.47 17.72
C ASP A 141 7.40 18.10 17.23
N LEU A 142 7.55 16.91 16.62
CA LEU A 142 8.81 16.45 16.06
C LEU A 142 9.29 17.35 14.90
N ILE A 143 8.39 17.75 14.00
CA ILE A 143 8.67 18.68 12.90
C ILE A 143 9.19 20.01 13.42
N LYS A 144 8.54 20.58 14.43
CA LYS A 144 8.96 21.83 15.08
C LYS A 144 10.31 21.68 15.78
N GLN A 145 10.49 20.60 16.54
CA GLN A 145 11.78 20.30 17.20
C GLN A 145 12.95 20.25 16.20
N LYS A 146 12.72 19.66 15.02
CA LYS A 146 13.69 19.51 13.94
C LYS A 146 13.76 20.73 13.00
N LYS A 147 12.97 21.79 13.24
CA LYS A 147 12.89 23.01 12.42
C LYS A 147 12.56 22.69 10.94
N LEU A 148 11.57 21.83 10.73
CA LEU A 148 11.12 21.36 9.42
C LEU A 148 9.77 21.95 8.99
N ASP A 149 9.25 22.99 9.65
CA ASP A 149 7.94 23.62 9.40
C ASP A 149 7.79 24.11 7.95
N ASN A 150 8.89 24.49 7.30
CA ASN A 150 8.88 24.92 5.90
C ASN A 150 9.01 23.74 4.90
N ASN A 151 9.33 22.54 5.37
CA ASN A 151 9.58 21.36 4.55
C ASN A 151 8.46 20.32 4.65
N ILE A 152 7.79 20.22 5.80
CA ILE A 152 6.79 19.19 6.05
C ILE A 152 5.47 19.84 6.43
N ILE A 153 4.42 19.49 5.70
CA ILE A 153 3.05 19.95 5.95
C ILE A 153 2.21 18.77 6.43
N VAL A 154 1.77 18.82 7.70
CA VAL A 154 0.83 17.85 8.24
C VAL A 154 -0.58 18.26 7.88
N VAL A 155 -1.19 17.52 6.96
CA VAL A 155 -2.53 17.82 6.42
C VAL A 155 -3.64 17.30 7.34
N GLY A 156 -3.37 16.20 8.06
CA GLY A 156 -4.39 15.45 8.80
C GLY A 156 -5.22 14.55 7.88
N TRP A 157 -6.45 14.25 8.29
CA TRP A 157 -7.35 13.42 7.50
C TRP A 157 -7.60 14.06 6.12
N ALA A 158 -7.41 13.27 5.07
CA ALA A 158 -7.67 13.64 3.69
C ALA A 158 -8.79 12.77 3.13
N ASP A 159 -9.89 13.37 2.72
CA ASP A 159 -10.91 12.72 1.89
C ASP A 159 -10.37 12.43 0.48
N PHE A 160 -11.23 11.94 -0.39
CA PHE A 160 -10.81 11.57 -1.74
C PHE A 160 -10.32 12.78 -2.55
N ASP A 161 -11.02 13.91 -2.49
CA ASP A 161 -10.69 15.10 -3.26
C ASP A 161 -9.40 15.74 -2.76
N LYS A 162 -9.21 15.80 -1.45
CA LYS A 162 -7.97 16.26 -0.83
C LYS A 162 -6.79 15.32 -1.17
N LYS A 163 -7.02 14.02 -1.19
CA LYS A 163 -6.01 13.05 -1.65
C LYS A 163 -5.61 13.28 -3.10
N LEU A 164 -6.57 13.52 -4.00
CA LEU A 164 -6.29 13.86 -5.40
C LEU A 164 -5.46 15.15 -5.52
N GLU A 165 -5.82 16.19 -4.76
CA GLU A 165 -5.06 17.43 -4.71
C GLU A 165 -3.61 17.20 -4.29
N LEU A 166 -3.39 16.41 -3.24
CA LEU A 166 -2.04 16.11 -2.73
C LEU A 166 -1.22 15.27 -3.71
N LEU A 167 -1.84 14.28 -4.33
CA LEU A 167 -1.19 13.49 -5.39
C LEU A 167 -0.83 14.39 -6.59
N ARG A 168 -1.72 15.33 -6.97
CA ARG A 168 -1.44 16.29 -8.04
C ARG A 168 -0.26 17.18 -7.73
N LYS A 169 -0.13 17.65 -6.47
CA LYS A 169 0.94 18.52 -6.00
C LYS A 169 2.26 17.81 -5.70
N SER A 170 2.39 16.53 -6.01
CA SER A 170 3.56 15.74 -5.64
C SER A 170 4.07 14.94 -6.82
N SER A 171 5.38 14.75 -6.90
CA SER A 171 6.04 13.96 -7.93
C SER A 171 6.35 12.53 -7.46
N VAL A 172 6.49 12.35 -6.16
CA VAL A 172 6.88 11.09 -5.53
C VAL A 172 5.95 10.75 -4.37
N LEU A 173 5.52 9.49 -4.29
CA LEU A 173 4.85 8.96 -3.10
C LEU A 173 5.85 8.19 -2.25
N VAL A 174 5.89 8.49 -0.95
CA VAL A 174 6.80 7.87 0.02
C VAL A 174 5.98 7.15 1.09
N LEU A 175 6.22 5.85 1.27
CA LEU A 175 5.57 5.05 2.29
C LEU A 175 6.56 4.07 2.94
N PRO A 176 7.36 4.50 3.95
CA PRO A 176 8.42 3.69 4.57
C PRO A 176 7.86 2.80 5.69
N SER A 177 6.81 2.04 5.41
CA SER A 177 6.06 1.26 6.38
C SER A 177 6.82 0.05 6.93
N TYR A 178 6.49 -0.34 8.16
CA TYR A 178 6.98 -1.55 8.84
C TYR A 178 6.06 -2.77 8.66
N ASN A 179 4.80 -2.56 8.28
CA ASN A 179 3.86 -3.66 8.09
C ASN A 179 2.75 -3.26 7.11
N GLU A 180 2.68 -3.99 5.99
CA GLU A 180 1.67 -3.82 4.94
C GLU A 180 1.21 -5.15 4.36
N GLY A 181 -0.01 -5.13 3.80
CA GLY A 181 -0.43 -6.14 2.85
C GLY A 181 0.03 -5.75 1.43
N LEU A 182 -0.90 -5.23 0.65
CA LEU A 182 -0.64 -4.47 -0.59
C LEU A 182 -1.30 -3.09 -0.41
N PRO A 183 -0.53 -2.03 -0.09
CA PRO A 183 -1.10 -0.74 0.31
C PRO A 183 -1.74 -0.02 -0.86
N MET A 184 -3.03 0.33 -0.70
CA MET A 184 -3.79 1.09 -1.69
C MET A 184 -3.10 2.41 -2.05
N ALA A 185 -2.49 3.09 -1.07
CA ALA A 185 -1.78 4.35 -1.31
C ALA A 185 -0.68 4.21 -2.36
N ILE A 186 0.09 3.10 -2.35
CA ILE A 186 1.11 2.83 -3.36
C ILE A 186 0.46 2.64 -4.73
N LEU A 187 -0.56 1.80 -4.84
CA LEU A 187 -1.25 1.56 -6.12
C LEU A 187 -1.90 2.84 -6.67
N GLU A 188 -2.50 3.66 -5.80
CA GLU A 188 -3.07 4.96 -6.17
C GLU A 188 -1.99 5.94 -6.64
N GLY A 189 -0.85 6.04 -5.95
CA GLY A 189 0.29 6.85 -6.37
C GLY A 189 0.84 6.40 -7.73
N MET A 190 1.02 5.09 -7.91
CA MET A 190 1.46 4.51 -9.19
C MET A 190 0.46 4.82 -10.33
N ALA A 191 -0.85 4.73 -10.07
CA ALA A 191 -1.89 5.07 -11.04
C ALA A 191 -1.84 6.54 -11.46
N CYS A 192 -1.47 7.43 -10.54
CA CYS A 192 -1.25 8.85 -10.80
C CYS A 192 0.12 9.16 -11.45
N GLY A 193 0.91 8.14 -11.77
CA GLY A 193 2.24 8.31 -12.39
C GLY A 193 3.28 8.85 -11.42
N LYS A 194 3.17 8.60 -10.13
CA LYS A 194 4.19 9.00 -9.15
C LYS A 194 5.29 7.94 -9.06
N ALA A 195 6.54 8.38 -8.96
CA ALA A 195 7.62 7.50 -8.53
C ALA A 195 7.38 7.06 -7.08
N ILE A 196 7.87 5.87 -6.70
CA ILE A 196 7.61 5.30 -5.37
C ILE A 196 8.91 5.17 -4.59
N ILE A 197 8.88 5.60 -3.32
CA ILE A 197 9.87 5.19 -2.32
C ILE A 197 9.13 4.41 -1.24
N SER A 198 9.52 3.17 -1.00
CA SER A 198 8.87 2.33 0.00
C SER A 198 9.83 1.29 0.59
N THR A 199 9.30 0.35 1.36
CA THR A 199 10.08 -0.70 2.03
C THR A 199 9.85 -2.07 1.39
N THR A 200 10.74 -3.01 1.73
CA THR A 200 10.69 -4.41 1.27
C THR A 200 9.65 -5.25 2.02
N ILE A 201 8.56 -4.65 2.53
CA ILE A 201 7.56 -5.31 3.39
C ILE A 201 6.37 -5.83 2.59
N GLY A 202 5.90 -7.01 2.98
CA GLY A 202 4.67 -7.62 2.44
C GLY A 202 4.73 -7.76 0.92
N ALA A 203 3.64 -7.38 0.25
CA ALA A 203 3.56 -7.46 -1.22
C ALA A 203 4.12 -6.22 -1.94
N ILE A 204 4.72 -5.25 -1.25
CA ILE A 204 5.31 -4.07 -1.89
C ILE A 204 6.35 -4.47 -2.95
N PRO A 205 7.28 -5.44 -2.68
CA PRO A 205 8.25 -5.88 -3.68
C PRO A 205 7.63 -6.60 -4.89
N GLU A 206 6.35 -6.98 -4.85
CA GLU A 206 5.68 -7.54 -6.04
C GLU A 206 5.34 -6.43 -7.06
N VAL A 207 5.07 -5.21 -6.61
CA VAL A 207 4.63 -4.09 -7.45
C VAL A 207 5.69 -3.01 -7.66
N VAL A 208 6.57 -2.79 -6.69
CA VAL A 208 7.67 -1.82 -6.78
C VAL A 208 8.98 -2.54 -7.11
N LYS A 209 9.57 -2.16 -8.22
CA LYS A 209 10.83 -2.71 -8.76
C LYS A 209 11.81 -1.57 -9.04
N VAL A 210 13.04 -1.90 -9.40
CA VAL A 210 14.10 -0.92 -9.69
C VAL A 210 13.76 0.06 -10.81
N GLU A 211 12.92 -0.37 -11.76
CA GLU A 211 12.47 0.45 -12.89
C GLU A 211 11.36 1.45 -12.55
N ASN A 212 10.69 1.27 -11.42
CA ASN A 212 9.50 2.06 -11.09
C ASN A 212 9.49 2.63 -9.66
N GLY A 213 10.56 2.38 -8.87
CA GLY A 213 10.65 2.89 -7.51
C GLY A 213 11.95 2.52 -6.81
N ILE A 214 12.07 2.97 -5.58
CA ILE A 214 13.19 2.65 -4.69
C ILE A 214 12.65 1.92 -3.48
N LEU A 215 13.20 0.74 -3.20
CA LEU A 215 12.90 -0.04 -2.01
C LEU A 215 14.08 0.03 -1.02
N ILE A 216 13.74 0.28 0.24
CA ILE A 216 14.68 0.32 1.36
C ILE A 216 14.27 -0.69 2.44
N GLN A 217 15.16 -0.98 3.38
CA GLN A 217 14.77 -1.72 4.58
C GLN A 217 13.95 -0.84 5.53
N PRO A 218 12.94 -1.39 6.22
CA PRO A 218 12.24 -0.64 7.27
C PRO A 218 13.19 -0.11 8.33
N GLY A 219 13.05 1.17 8.70
CA GLY A 219 13.88 1.81 9.71
C GLY A 219 15.23 2.36 9.18
N ASP A 220 15.58 2.10 7.93
CA ASP A 220 16.80 2.65 7.33
C ASP A 220 16.58 4.10 6.88
N THR A 221 16.72 5.02 7.83
CA THR A 221 16.53 6.46 7.58
C THR A 221 17.63 7.05 6.68
N ILE A 222 18.81 6.43 6.64
CA ILE A 222 19.91 6.89 5.77
C ILE A 222 19.57 6.56 4.32
N ALA A 223 19.22 5.30 4.03
CA ALA A 223 18.79 4.90 2.69
C ALA A 223 17.53 5.66 2.24
N LEU A 224 16.62 5.99 3.18
CA LEU A 224 15.45 6.82 2.89
C LEU A 224 15.86 8.23 2.47
N ALA A 225 16.78 8.88 3.19
CA ALA A 225 17.29 10.20 2.86
C ALA A 225 18.01 10.20 1.50
N ASP A 226 18.79 9.17 1.20
CA ASP A 226 19.47 9.02 -0.09
C ASP A 226 18.47 8.84 -1.24
N ALA A 227 17.41 8.07 -1.02
CA ALA A 227 16.32 7.92 -2.00
C ALA A 227 15.59 9.24 -2.28
N LEU A 228 15.33 10.04 -1.23
CA LEU A 228 14.76 11.38 -1.36
C LEU A 228 15.67 12.30 -2.19
N ARG A 229 16.98 12.37 -1.84
CA ARG A 229 17.97 13.16 -2.58
C ARG A 229 18.08 12.73 -4.04
N LYS A 230 18.11 11.42 -4.30
CA LYS A 230 18.18 10.89 -5.66
C LYS A 230 17.02 11.39 -6.52
N TYR A 231 15.79 11.30 -6.04
CA TYR A 231 14.63 11.76 -6.78
C TYR A 231 14.49 13.28 -6.86
N CYS A 232 15.13 14.04 -5.97
CA CYS A 232 15.27 15.48 -6.14
C CYS A 232 16.27 15.87 -7.24
N ARG A 233 17.30 15.04 -7.50
CA ARG A 233 18.36 15.33 -8.45
C ARG A 233 18.15 14.74 -9.85
N ASP A 234 17.31 13.74 -9.97
CA ASP A 234 17.11 12.97 -11.20
C ASP A 234 15.63 13.00 -11.63
N GLU A 235 15.25 14.14 -12.22
CA GLU A 235 13.91 14.34 -12.80
C GLU A 235 13.54 13.22 -13.78
N LYS A 236 14.50 12.85 -14.66
CA LYS A 236 14.27 11.82 -15.66
C LYS A 236 13.94 10.47 -15.03
N ALA A 237 14.62 10.10 -13.95
CA ALA A 237 14.30 8.88 -13.21
C ALA A 237 12.90 8.92 -12.60
N VAL A 238 12.46 10.07 -12.07
CA VAL A 238 11.11 10.23 -11.53
C VAL A 238 10.04 10.06 -12.63
N GLU A 239 10.22 10.70 -13.79
CA GLU A 239 9.29 10.62 -14.90
C GLU A 239 9.21 9.21 -15.49
N MET A 240 10.36 8.56 -15.68
CA MET A 240 10.42 7.18 -16.18
C MET A 240 9.74 6.22 -15.20
N ALA A 241 10.01 6.33 -13.90
CA ALA A 241 9.38 5.53 -12.87
C ALA A 241 7.86 5.76 -12.83
N GLY A 242 7.42 7.01 -12.90
CA GLY A 242 6.00 7.36 -12.93
C GLY A 242 5.27 6.79 -14.14
N SER A 243 5.88 6.86 -15.33
CA SER A 243 5.33 6.29 -16.56
C SER A 243 5.24 4.75 -16.46
N ALA A 244 6.28 4.09 -15.99
CA ALA A 244 6.30 2.65 -15.76
C ALA A 244 5.21 2.21 -14.79
N ASN A 245 5.06 2.95 -13.68
CA ASN A 245 4.04 2.73 -12.66
C ASN A 245 2.63 2.79 -13.24
N ARG A 246 2.30 3.86 -13.95
CA ARG A 246 0.99 4.03 -14.56
C ARG A 246 0.65 2.91 -15.53
N ASN A 247 1.62 2.52 -16.36
CA ASN A 247 1.45 1.42 -17.31
C ASN A 247 1.24 0.08 -16.59
N LEU A 248 1.97 -0.19 -15.51
CA LEU A 248 1.83 -1.39 -14.70
C LEU A 248 0.42 -1.49 -14.09
N ILE A 249 -0.06 -0.38 -13.46
CA ILE A 249 -1.39 -0.36 -12.87
C ILE A 249 -2.47 -0.59 -13.92
N LYS A 250 -2.39 0.10 -15.07
CA LYS A 250 -3.36 -0.06 -16.16
C LYS A 250 -3.46 -1.51 -16.64
N ARG A 251 -2.33 -2.21 -16.75
CA ARG A 251 -2.28 -3.58 -17.28
C ARG A 251 -2.69 -4.63 -16.27
N ASN A 252 -2.35 -4.48 -15.00
CA ASN A 252 -2.41 -5.57 -14.03
C ASN A 252 -3.33 -5.30 -12.84
N TYR A 253 -3.60 -4.03 -12.51
CA TYR A 253 -4.27 -3.61 -11.28
C TYR A 253 -5.44 -2.67 -11.53
N SER A 254 -5.88 -2.46 -12.78
CA SER A 254 -7.09 -1.68 -13.04
C SER A 254 -8.33 -2.40 -12.52
N MET A 255 -9.40 -1.64 -12.25
CA MET A 255 -10.68 -2.20 -11.80
C MET A 255 -11.20 -3.25 -12.80
N ASP A 256 -11.05 -3.02 -14.11
CA ASP A 256 -11.47 -3.94 -15.14
C ASP A 256 -10.73 -5.29 -15.07
N VAL A 257 -9.42 -5.25 -14.87
CA VAL A 257 -8.59 -6.46 -14.72
C VAL A 257 -9.01 -7.23 -13.47
N MET A 258 -9.24 -6.53 -12.37
CA MET A 258 -9.69 -7.13 -11.13
C MET A 258 -11.09 -7.77 -11.29
N HIS A 259 -12.03 -7.08 -11.94
CA HIS A 259 -13.37 -7.63 -12.20
C HIS A 259 -13.33 -8.87 -13.09
N GLN A 260 -12.49 -8.89 -14.13
CA GLN A 260 -12.31 -10.06 -15.00
C GLN A 260 -11.75 -11.27 -14.23
N LYS A 261 -10.72 -11.03 -13.37
CA LYS A 261 -10.16 -12.09 -12.50
C LYS A 261 -11.23 -12.62 -11.53
N LEU A 262 -11.96 -11.71 -10.88
CA LEU A 262 -13.02 -12.05 -9.93
C LEU A 262 -14.12 -12.89 -10.60
N ALA A 263 -14.60 -12.47 -11.78
CA ALA A 263 -15.61 -13.21 -12.53
C ALA A 263 -15.15 -14.64 -12.86
N ARG A 264 -13.90 -14.83 -13.28
CA ARG A 264 -13.33 -16.17 -13.52
C ARG A 264 -13.36 -17.05 -12.27
N TYR A 265 -13.05 -16.48 -11.09
CA TYR A 265 -13.11 -17.24 -9.84
C TYR A 265 -14.52 -17.65 -9.47
N TYR A 266 -15.52 -16.75 -9.65
CA TYR A 266 -16.91 -17.09 -9.43
C TYR A 266 -17.40 -18.20 -10.38
N ILE A 267 -17.11 -18.09 -11.68
CA ILE A 267 -17.50 -19.09 -12.68
C ILE A 267 -16.82 -20.44 -12.34
N GLY A 268 -15.51 -20.45 -12.04
CA GLY A 268 -14.80 -21.67 -11.69
C GLY A 268 -15.40 -22.39 -10.49
N VAL A 269 -15.71 -21.64 -9.41
CA VAL A 269 -16.33 -22.20 -8.20
C VAL A 269 -17.76 -22.75 -8.45
N MET A 270 -18.50 -22.17 -9.40
CA MET A 270 -19.85 -22.64 -9.74
C MET A 270 -19.84 -23.90 -10.62
N GLN A 271 -18.74 -24.19 -11.29
CA GLN A 271 -18.58 -25.37 -12.15
C GLN A 271 -18.04 -26.60 -11.41
N GLU A 272 -17.45 -26.41 -10.24
CA GLU A 272 -17.02 -27.48 -9.30
C GLU A 272 -18.19 -27.99 -8.44
#